data_bbb6c2ff0ca92303fb34b4977f8772c2
#
_entry.id   bbb6c2ff0ca92303fb34b4977f8772c2
#
_cell.length_a   1.000
_cell.length_b   1.000
_cell.length_c   1.000
_cell.angle_alpha   90.00
_cell.angle_beta   90.00
_cell.angle_gamma   90.00
#
_symmetry.space_group_name_H-M   'P 1'
#
loop_
_entity.id
_entity.type
_entity.pdbx_description
1 polymer ?
#
loop_
_entity_poly.entity_id
_entity_poly.type
_entity_poly.pdbx_seq_one_letter_code
_entity_poly.pdbx_strand_id
1 'polypeptide(L)'
;MIDYSRMISQRVQDIKPSGIRKFFDILENMTDAISLVVGEPDFQTPWHIRDAGIYSLEQGFTKYTSNAGMTDVRREISNYLARRFDLHYDYNDQI
;
A
#
# COMPACT_ATOMS: atom_id res chain seq x y z
N MET A 1 29.36 22.36 -3.83
CA MET A 1 28.55 21.14 -3.89
C MET A 1 29.12 20.20 -2.83
N ILE A 2 28.31 19.67 -1.91
CA ILE A 2 28.80 18.78 -0.86
C ILE A 2 29.06 17.40 -1.49
N ASP A 3 30.26 16.85 -1.29
CA ASP A 3 30.60 15.51 -1.75
C ASP A 3 30.12 14.47 -0.72
N TYR A 4 29.00 13.83 -1.00
CA TYR A 4 28.40 12.79 -0.15
C TYR A 4 29.05 11.41 -0.30
N SER A 5 29.94 11.21 -1.29
CA SER A 5 30.60 9.92 -1.53
C SER A 5 31.40 9.42 -0.32
N ARG A 6 31.93 10.36 0.49
CA ARG A 6 32.69 10.04 1.71
C ARG A 6 31.81 9.71 2.93
N MET A 7 30.50 9.96 2.86
CA MET A 7 29.55 9.72 3.95
C MET A 7 28.78 8.41 3.79
N ILE A 8 28.83 7.83 2.60
CA ILE A 8 28.06 6.63 2.23
C ILE A 8 29.03 5.48 2.01
N SER A 9 28.76 4.30 2.58
CA SER A 9 29.61 3.13 2.36
C SER A 9 29.71 2.75 0.88
N GLN A 10 30.85 2.23 0.43
CA GLN A 10 31.05 1.80 -0.95
C GLN A 10 29.98 0.83 -1.42
N ARG A 11 29.56 -0.10 -0.56
CA ARG A 11 28.50 -1.07 -0.85
C ARG A 11 27.17 -0.41 -1.22
N VAL A 12 26.83 0.72 -0.61
CA VAL A 12 25.60 1.48 -0.92
C VAL A 12 25.79 2.29 -2.21
N GLN A 13 26.98 2.83 -2.45
CA GLN A 13 27.30 3.56 -3.69
C GLN A 13 27.21 2.64 -4.92
N ASP A 14 27.55 1.37 -4.77
CA ASP A 14 27.51 0.37 -5.85
C ASP A 14 26.10 -0.12 -6.19
N ILE A 15 25.09 0.22 -5.39
CA ILE A 15 23.69 -0.13 -5.67
C ILE A 15 23.20 0.65 -6.88
N LYS A 16 22.90 -0.06 -7.95
CA LYS A 16 22.35 0.54 -9.17
C LYS A 16 20.86 0.88 -8.96
N PRO A 17 20.38 2.00 -9.52
CA PRO A 17 18.95 2.30 -9.55
C PRO A 17 18.14 1.16 -10.19
N SER A 18 16.93 0.92 -9.68
CA SER A 18 16.04 -0.11 -10.24
C SER A 18 15.70 0.21 -11.70
N GLY A 19 15.96 -0.75 -12.61
CA GLY A 19 15.62 -0.62 -14.02
C GLY A 19 14.12 -0.52 -14.30
N ILE A 20 13.28 -1.04 -13.38
CA ILE A 20 11.82 -1.02 -13.51
C ILE A 20 11.29 0.40 -13.59
N ARG A 21 11.84 1.34 -12.82
CA ARG A 21 11.38 2.75 -12.84
C ARG A 21 11.51 3.41 -14.20
N LYS A 22 12.52 3.07 -14.98
CA LYS A 22 12.67 3.60 -16.34
C LYS A 22 11.52 3.24 -17.28
N PHE A 23 10.87 2.08 -17.03
CA PHE A 23 9.70 1.69 -17.83
C PHE A 23 8.47 2.52 -17.47
N PHE A 24 8.30 2.90 -16.21
CA PHE A 24 7.21 3.81 -15.82
C PHE A 24 7.37 5.18 -16.47
N ASP A 25 8.59 5.74 -16.46
CA ASP A 25 8.87 7.03 -17.10
C ASP A 25 8.59 7.02 -18.61
N ILE A 26 8.83 5.88 -19.27
CA ILE A 26 8.53 5.69 -20.69
C ILE A 26 7.01 5.62 -20.92
N LEU A 27 6.31 4.83 -20.11
CA LEU A 27 4.85 4.62 -20.22
C LEU A 27 4.06 5.89 -19.97
N GLU A 28 4.49 6.74 -19.04
CA GLU A 28 3.84 8.01 -18.74
C GLU A 28 3.75 8.94 -19.97
N ASN A 29 4.70 8.81 -20.90
CA ASN A 29 4.75 9.59 -22.13
C ASN A 29 4.10 8.90 -23.35
N MET A 30 3.55 7.69 -23.19
CA MET A 30 2.91 6.93 -24.25
C MET A 30 1.39 7.04 -24.17
N THR A 31 0.77 7.79 -25.07
CA THR A 31 -0.69 8.00 -25.09
C THR A 31 -1.47 6.83 -25.68
N ASP A 32 -0.83 5.99 -26.49
CA ASP A 32 -1.47 4.91 -27.25
C ASP A 32 -1.12 3.50 -26.71
N ALA A 33 -0.50 3.43 -25.52
CA ALA A 33 -0.08 2.16 -24.94
C ALA A 33 -1.06 1.67 -23.87
N ILE A 34 -1.37 0.38 -23.91
CA ILE A 34 -2.08 -0.31 -22.83
C ILE A 34 -1.01 -0.84 -21.88
N SER A 35 -0.98 -0.31 -20.66
CA SER A 35 -0.03 -0.73 -19.62
C SER A 35 -0.46 -2.07 -19.01
N LEU A 36 0.43 -3.06 -19.04
CA LEU A 36 0.31 -4.33 -18.34
C LEU A 36 1.40 -4.50 -17.27
N VAL A 37 2.03 -3.41 -16.87
CA VAL A 37 3.23 -3.42 -16.01
C VAL A 37 2.86 -3.57 -14.54
N VAL A 38 1.77 -2.94 -14.11
CA VAL A 38 1.29 -2.98 -12.73
C VAL A 38 -0.06 -3.66 -12.68
N GLY A 39 -0.21 -4.64 -11.80
CA GLY A 39 -1.49 -5.27 -11.53
C GLY A 39 -2.32 -4.40 -10.61
N GLU A 40 -3.07 -3.46 -11.17
CA GLU A 40 -3.99 -2.61 -10.45
C GLU A 40 -5.39 -2.66 -11.07
N PRO A 41 -6.46 -2.56 -10.26
CA PRO A 41 -7.82 -2.47 -10.78
C PRO A 41 -8.01 -1.18 -11.58
N ASP A 42 -8.67 -1.26 -12.73
CA ASP A 42 -9.07 -0.11 -13.54
C ASP A 42 -10.37 0.55 -13.05
N PHE A 43 -10.99 -0.02 -12.00
CA PHE A 43 -12.16 0.52 -11.35
C PHE A 43 -11.79 1.52 -10.26
N GLN A 44 -12.49 2.64 -10.21
CA GLN A 44 -12.37 3.54 -9.07
C GLN A 44 -12.93 2.88 -7.81
N THR A 45 -12.25 3.12 -6.68
CA THR A 45 -12.74 2.70 -5.37
C THR A 45 -14.20 3.19 -5.17
N PRO A 46 -15.14 2.32 -4.77
CA PRO A 46 -16.52 2.70 -4.54
C PRO A 46 -16.64 3.93 -3.64
N TRP A 47 -17.61 4.80 -3.95
CA TRP A 47 -17.73 6.11 -3.29
C TRP A 47 -17.85 6.01 -1.77
N HIS A 48 -18.61 5.04 -1.26
CA HIS A 48 -18.82 4.84 0.18
C HIS A 48 -17.52 4.46 0.93
N ILE A 49 -16.58 3.77 0.25
CA ILE A 49 -15.27 3.46 0.81
C ILE A 49 -14.39 4.71 0.81
N ARG A 50 -14.44 5.51 -0.26
CA ARG A 50 -13.72 6.80 -0.31
C ARG A 50 -14.21 7.76 0.75
N ASP A 51 -15.54 7.86 0.92
CA ASP A 51 -16.18 8.71 1.92
C ASP A 51 -15.77 8.31 3.34
N ALA A 52 -15.79 7.01 3.65
CA ALA A 52 -15.30 6.49 4.92
C ALA A 52 -13.81 6.82 5.17
N GLY A 53 -12.98 6.76 4.12
CA GLY A 53 -11.58 7.16 4.18
C GLY A 53 -11.41 8.65 4.48
N ILE A 54 -12.15 9.52 3.82
CA ILE A 54 -12.17 10.97 4.06
C ILE A 54 -12.60 11.25 5.50
N TYR A 55 -13.72 10.66 5.93
CA TYR A 55 -14.22 10.80 7.28
C TYR A 55 -13.19 10.38 8.34
N SER A 56 -12.47 9.29 8.11
CA SER A 56 -11.44 8.84 9.05
C SER A 56 -10.30 9.85 9.22
N LEU A 57 -9.91 10.54 8.13
CA LEU A 57 -8.92 11.61 8.18
C LEU A 57 -9.46 12.84 8.93
N GLU A 58 -10.71 13.23 8.70
CA GLU A 58 -11.38 14.34 9.41
C GLU A 58 -11.48 14.06 10.90
N GLN A 59 -11.67 12.80 11.31
CA GLN A 59 -11.66 12.38 12.72
C GLN A 59 -10.25 12.28 13.32
N GLY A 60 -9.21 12.53 12.54
CA GLY A 60 -7.83 12.52 13.02
C GLY A 60 -7.22 11.13 13.20
N PHE A 61 -7.74 10.08 12.53
CA PHE A 61 -7.15 8.75 12.55
C PHE A 61 -5.88 8.68 11.70
N THR A 62 -4.87 9.45 12.09
CA THR A 62 -3.61 9.65 11.36
C THR A 62 -2.39 9.14 12.12
N LYS A 63 -2.58 8.37 13.19
CA LYS A 63 -1.50 7.86 14.04
C LYS A 63 -1.17 6.41 13.70
N TYR A 64 0.04 5.99 14.07
CA TYR A 64 0.41 4.58 14.02
C TYR A 64 -0.43 3.74 14.96
N THR A 65 -0.67 2.50 14.56
CA THR A 65 -1.32 1.47 15.37
C THR A 65 -0.26 0.57 16.05
N SER A 66 -0.70 -0.42 16.83
CA SER A 66 0.16 -1.52 17.26
C SER A 66 0.64 -2.34 16.04
N ASN A 67 1.68 -3.17 16.23
CA ASN A 67 2.19 -4.06 15.17
C ASN A 67 1.12 -5.03 14.65
N ALA A 68 0.17 -5.42 15.50
CA ALA A 68 -0.95 -6.27 15.12
C ALA A 68 -2.05 -5.52 14.34
N GLY A 69 -1.96 -4.20 14.21
CA GLY A 69 -2.99 -3.38 13.58
C GLY A 69 -4.13 -2.99 14.53
N MET A 70 -5.16 -2.35 13.99
CA MET A 70 -6.34 -1.93 14.74
C MET A 70 -7.22 -3.13 15.10
N THR A 71 -7.60 -3.23 16.36
CA THR A 71 -8.48 -4.31 16.86
C THR A 71 -9.81 -4.35 16.10
N ASP A 72 -10.40 -3.20 15.80
CA ASP A 72 -11.67 -3.12 15.09
C ASP A 72 -11.54 -3.65 13.66
N VAL A 73 -10.44 -3.35 12.96
CA VAL A 73 -10.17 -3.89 11.62
C VAL A 73 -10.03 -5.41 11.67
N ARG A 74 -9.26 -5.95 12.63
CA ARG A 74 -9.08 -7.41 12.79
C ARG A 74 -10.42 -8.10 13.08
N ARG A 75 -11.24 -7.51 13.94
CA ARG A 75 -12.59 -8.03 14.25
C ARG A 75 -13.46 -8.06 13.00
N GLU A 76 -13.45 -7.00 12.18
CA GLU A 76 -14.23 -6.96 10.94
C GLU A 76 -13.70 -7.93 9.88
N ILE A 77 -12.39 -8.17 9.82
CA ILE A 77 -11.82 -9.23 8.98
C ILE A 77 -12.34 -10.61 9.43
N SER A 78 -12.31 -10.91 10.73
CA SER A 78 -12.86 -12.15 11.28
C SER A 78 -14.34 -12.32 10.94
N ASN A 79 -15.14 -11.26 11.15
CA ASN A 79 -16.56 -11.24 10.80
C ASN A 79 -16.79 -11.47 9.29
N TYR A 80 -15.96 -10.86 8.44
CA TYR A 80 -16.04 -11.04 6.99
C TYR A 80 -15.76 -12.48 6.58
N LEU A 81 -14.69 -13.07 7.11
CA LEU A 81 -14.31 -14.46 6.83
C LEU A 81 -15.40 -15.44 7.27
N ALA A 82 -16.01 -15.22 8.45
CA ALA A 82 -17.11 -16.03 8.92
C ALA A 82 -18.33 -15.92 7.97
N ARG A 83 -18.75 -14.70 7.62
CA ARG A 83 -19.93 -14.49 6.76
C ARG A 83 -19.75 -15.00 5.33
N ARG A 84 -18.54 -14.85 4.77
CA ARG A 84 -18.31 -15.10 3.34
C ARG A 84 -17.85 -16.52 3.03
N PHE A 85 -17.09 -17.10 3.96
CA PHE A 85 -16.38 -18.36 3.73
C PHE A 85 -16.64 -19.42 4.80
N ASP A 86 -17.44 -19.11 5.83
CA ASP A 86 -17.67 -19.97 7.00
C ASP A 86 -16.37 -20.34 7.73
N LEU A 87 -15.40 -19.40 7.75
CA LEU A 87 -14.12 -19.52 8.43
C LEU A 87 -14.14 -18.68 9.71
N HIS A 88 -13.87 -19.33 10.83
CA HIS A 88 -13.90 -18.72 12.16
C HIS A 88 -12.48 -18.60 12.72
N TYR A 89 -12.00 -17.36 12.84
CA TYR A 89 -10.69 -17.04 13.42
C TYR A 89 -10.85 -16.08 14.59
N ASP A 90 -10.05 -16.29 15.64
CA ASP A 90 -9.97 -15.33 16.74
C ASP A 90 -9.19 -14.08 16.26
N TYR A 91 -9.84 -12.94 16.34
CA TYR A 91 -9.24 -11.67 15.92
C TYR A 91 -8.11 -11.20 16.85
N ASN A 92 -7.91 -11.82 18.02
CA ASN A 92 -6.86 -11.43 18.96
C ASN A 92 -5.49 -12.01 18.60
N ASP A 93 -5.44 -13.22 18.06
CA ASP A 93 -4.20 -13.98 17.83
C ASP A 93 -4.09 -14.68 16.47
N GLN A 94 -5.16 -14.70 15.68
CA GLN A 94 -5.19 -15.39 14.38
C GLN A 94 -5.39 -14.47 13.18
N ILE A 95 -5.50 -13.16 13.41
CA ILE A 95 -5.63 -12.12 12.36
C ILE A 95 -4.65 -10.99 12.61
#